data_2c84234bc43006b4f53456105f3c3312
#
_entry.id   2c84234bc43006b4f53456105f3c3312
#
_cell.length_a   1.000
_cell.length_b   1.000
_cell.length_c   1.000
_cell.angle_alpha   90.00
_cell.angle_beta   90.00
_cell.angle_gamma   90.00
#
_symmetry.space_group_name_H-M   'P 1'
#
loop_
_entity.id
_entity.type
_entity.pdbx_description
1 polymer ?
#
loop_
_entity_poly.entity_id
_entity_poly.type
_entity_poly.pdbx_seq_one_letter_code
_entity_poly.pdbx_strand_id
1 'polypeptide(L)'
;MVPHPENAENAENTANATRSRAESEVVELVSSLIRFDTSNTGELATTKGERECAEWVARKLEEVGYETVYVESGQPGRGNVFARLRGADPSRGALMIHGHLDVVPAEPSDWSVHPFSGAVADGYVWGRGAIDMKDMVGMTLALARQFKAEGTVPPRDLVFAFLADEEAGGTWGSQWLVRNRPDLFEGVTEAVGEVGGFSLTVPRPDGSDARLYLVETAEKGLGWMRLTAKARAGHGSFLHQDNAVTILAEAVARLGRHTFPLVVPDSVAEFLGAVSNETGLEFDPSAPDIDTTLEKLGTISRIIGATLRDTANPTMLDAGYKANVIPQTATAVVDCRVLPGRQAEFEKEVDRLIGPDVTREWITKLDSYETTFDGHLVDAMNAAILAHDPDGRTVPYMLSGGTDAKAFATLGIRCFGFAPLQLPPELDFTALFHGVDERVPVDALQFGTRVLEHFLLHS
;
A
#
# COMPACT_ATOMS: atom_id res chain seq x y z
N MET A 1 25.58 -21.79 -30.36
CA MET A 1 24.79 -23.01 -30.68
C MET A 1 23.37 -22.76 -30.14
N VAL A 2 22.39 -22.59 -30.99
CA VAL A 2 20.97 -22.43 -30.56
C VAL A 2 20.50 -23.80 -30.06
N PRO A 3 19.91 -23.94 -28.86
CA PRO A 3 19.42 -25.23 -28.39
C PRO A 3 18.29 -25.75 -29.32
N HIS A 4 18.25 -27.05 -29.49
CA HIS A 4 17.23 -27.72 -30.29
C HIS A 4 15.85 -27.51 -29.67
N PRO A 5 14.78 -27.24 -30.42
CA PRO A 5 13.46 -26.94 -29.88
C PRO A 5 12.90 -28.03 -28.95
N GLU A 6 13.23 -29.31 -29.19
CA GLU A 6 12.88 -30.44 -28.30
C GLU A 6 13.48 -30.35 -26.87
N ASN A 7 14.66 -29.68 -26.74
CA ASN A 7 15.28 -29.49 -25.42
C ASN A 7 14.62 -28.35 -24.62
N ALA A 8 14.07 -27.35 -25.30
CA ALA A 8 13.31 -26.26 -24.66
C ALA A 8 11.94 -26.76 -24.16
N GLU A 9 11.23 -27.53 -25.00
CA GLU A 9 9.92 -28.12 -24.66
C GLU A 9 10.02 -29.16 -23.50
N ASN A 10 11.10 -29.96 -23.47
CA ASN A 10 11.37 -30.88 -22.37
C ASN A 10 11.79 -30.16 -21.08
N ALA A 11 12.50 -29.04 -21.16
CA ALA A 11 12.87 -28.23 -20.00
C ALA A 11 11.63 -27.51 -19.40
N GLU A 12 10.76 -26.97 -20.25
CA GLU A 12 9.47 -26.40 -19.81
C GLU A 12 8.52 -27.42 -19.20
N ASN A 13 8.41 -28.62 -19.80
CA ASN A 13 7.60 -29.71 -19.27
C ASN A 13 8.16 -30.25 -17.94
N THR A 14 9.47 -30.26 -17.76
CA THR A 14 10.13 -30.70 -16.50
C THR A 14 9.97 -29.62 -15.42
N ALA A 15 10.07 -28.35 -15.76
CA ALA A 15 9.82 -27.24 -14.85
C ALA A 15 8.34 -27.17 -14.40
N ASN A 16 7.40 -27.41 -15.32
CA ASN A 16 5.98 -27.48 -14.97
C ASN A 16 5.61 -28.69 -14.08
N ALA A 17 6.34 -29.79 -14.18
CA ALA A 17 6.12 -30.97 -13.35
C ALA A 17 6.57 -30.80 -11.88
N THR A 18 7.29 -29.71 -11.56
CA THR A 18 7.82 -29.41 -10.22
C THR A 18 7.09 -28.22 -9.55
N ARG A 19 6.26 -27.47 -10.29
CA ARG A 19 5.53 -26.31 -9.75
C ARG A 19 4.35 -26.76 -8.88
N SER A 20 4.10 -26.03 -7.79
CA SER A 20 2.90 -26.22 -6.99
C SER A 20 1.65 -25.78 -7.77
N ARG A 21 0.48 -26.17 -7.28
CA ARG A 21 -0.79 -25.75 -7.90
C ARG A 21 -0.91 -24.23 -7.89
N ALA A 22 -0.58 -23.59 -6.76
CA ALA A 22 -0.66 -22.15 -6.63
C ALA A 22 0.29 -21.43 -7.62
N GLU A 23 1.54 -21.88 -7.77
CA GLU A 23 2.46 -21.32 -8.76
C GLU A 23 1.97 -21.48 -10.21
N SER A 24 1.23 -22.55 -10.47
CA SER A 24 0.68 -22.80 -11.81
C SER A 24 -0.56 -21.94 -12.10
N GLU A 25 -1.37 -21.61 -11.08
CA GLU A 25 -2.62 -20.87 -11.22
C GLU A 25 -2.40 -19.33 -11.09
N VAL A 26 -1.36 -18.85 -10.38
CA VAL A 26 -1.24 -17.45 -9.96
C VAL A 26 -1.26 -16.46 -11.13
N VAL A 27 -0.55 -16.76 -12.21
CA VAL A 27 -0.45 -15.84 -13.38
C VAL A 27 -1.82 -15.64 -14.04
N GLU A 28 -2.59 -16.72 -14.23
CA GLU A 28 -3.93 -16.63 -14.82
C GLU A 28 -4.93 -15.97 -13.85
N LEU A 29 -4.79 -16.19 -12.55
CA LEU A 29 -5.63 -15.53 -11.54
C LEU A 29 -5.39 -14.02 -11.52
N VAL A 30 -4.13 -13.57 -11.50
CA VAL A 30 -3.78 -12.13 -11.58
C VAL A 30 -4.26 -11.52 -12.87
N SER A 31 -3.99 -12.18 -14.02
CA SER A 31 -4.48 -11.74 -15.32
C SER A 31 -6.01 -11.60 -15.35
N SER A 32 -6.73 -12.56 -14.78
CA SER A 32 -8.20 -12.52 -14.69
C SER A 32 -8.70 -11.41 -13.76
N LEU A 33 -8.05 -11.17 -12.62
CA LEU A 33 -8.38 -10.09 -11.69
C LEU A 33 -8.22 -8.72 -12.35
N ILE A 34 -7.15 -8.52 -13.12
CA ILE A 34 -6.89 -7.27 -13.84
C ILE A 34 -7.99 -6.96 -14.87
N ARG A 35 -8.62 -7.98 -15.47
CA ARG A 35 -9.71 -7.78 -16.46
C ARG A 35 -10.98 -7.18 -15.85
N PHE A 36 -11.14 -7.19 -14.52
CA PHE A 36 -12.19 -6.45 -13.87
C PHE A 36 -11.77 -4.99 -13.73
N ASP A 37 -12.49 -4.08 -14.41
CA ASP A 37 -12.36 -2.64 -14.19
C ASP A 37 -13.04 -2.27 -12.87
N THR A 38 -12.25 -2.23 -11.81
CA THR A 38 -12.67 -1.86 -10.45
C THR A 38 -12.19 -0.46 -10.08
N SER A 39 -12.12 0.44 -11.06
CA SER A 39 -11.64 1.82 -10.89
C SER A 39 -12.42 2.56 -9.79
N ASN A 40 -11.69 3.02 -8.79
CA ASN A 40 -12.20 3.81 -7.69
C ASN A 40 -11.75 5.27 -7.84
N THR A 41 -12.70 6.15 -8.09
CA THR A 41 -12.45 7.59 -8.27
C THR A 41 -12.55 8.37 -6.96
N GLY A 42 -12.88 7.71 -5.85
CA GLY A 42 -13.24 8.35 -4.58
C GLY A 42 -14.67 8.91 -4.56
N GLU A 43 -15.34 8.98 -5.72
CA GLU A 43 -16.71 9.47 -5.83
C GLU A 43 -17.68 8.36 -6.22
N LEU A 44 -18.72 8.13 -5.41
CA LEU A 44 -19.69 7.04 -5.62
C LEU A 44 -20.36 7.07 -7.00
N ALA A 45 -20.55 8.25 -7.57
CA ALA A 45 -21.22 8.41 -8.87
C ALA A 45 -20.38 7.92 -10.07
N THR A 46 -19.06 7.87 -9.94
CA THR A 46 -18.13 7.54 -11.03
C THR A 46 -17.30 6.29 -10.76
N THR A 47 -17.28 5.81 -9.54
CA THR A 47 -16.63 4.55 -9.15
C THR A 47 -17.33 3.34 -9.77
N LYS A 48 -16.56 2.36 -10.28
CA LYS A 48 -17.11 1.13 -10.89
C LYS A 48 -17.62 0.14 -9.85
N GLY A 49 -16.93 0.06 -8.71
CA GLY A 49 -17.20 -0.89 -7.63
C GLY A 49 -16.59 -2.27 -7.86
N GLU A 50 -16.52 -3.04 -6.79
CA GLU A 50 -15.78 -4.30 -6.71
C GLU A 50 -16.69 -5.54 -6.79
N ARG A 51 -18.01 -5.38 -6.84
CA ARG A 51 -18.98 -6.49 -6.76
C ARG A 51 -18.66 -7.65 -7.68
N GLU A 52 -18.50 -7.41 -8.99
CA GLU A 52 -18.27 -8.48 -9.96
C GLU A 52 -16.97 -9.23 -9.72
N CYS A 53 -15.91 -8.49 -9.34
CA CYS A 53 -14.61 -9.03 -8.96
C CYS A 53 -14.72 -9.86 -7.67
N ALA A 54 -15.36 -9.32 -6.64
CA ALA A 54 -15.58 -9.99 -5.37
C ALA A 54 -16.40 -11.28 -5.52
N GLU A 55 -17.50 -11.25 -6.28
CA GLU A 55 -18.29 -12.44 -6.60
C GLU A 55 -17.47 -13.48 -7.38
N TRP A 56 -16.58 -13.04 -8.26
CA TRP A 56 -15.68 -13.95 -8.97
C TRP A 56 -14.68 -14.61 -8.01
N VAL A 57 -14.08 -13.85 -7.10
CA VAL A 57 -13.19 -14.37 -6.04
C VAL A 57 -13.93 -15.37 -5.16
N ALA A 58 -15.15 -15.06 -4.72
CA ALA A 58 -15.98 -15.97 -3.94
C ALA A 58 -16.20 -17.30 -4.67
N ARG A 59 -16.62 -17.26 -5.95
CA ARG A 59 -16.77 -18.48 -6.77
C ARG A 59 -15.48 -19.28 -6.86
N LYS A 60 -14.31 -18.63 -7.02
CA LYS A 60 -13.02 -19.30 -7.08
C LYS A 60 -12.66 -20.05 -5.79
N LEU A 61 -13.04 -19.50 -4.66
CA LEU A 61 -12.90 -20.17 -3.35
C LEU A 61 -13.91 -21.30 -3.16
N GLU A 62 -15.15 -21.10 -3.55
CA GLU A 62 -16.23 -22.10 -3.48
C GLU A 62 -15.97 -23.32 -4.38
N GLU A 63 -15.34 -23.15 -5.56
CA GLU A 63 -14.92 -24.24 -6.46
C GLU A 63 -14.06 -25.29 -5.75
N VAL A 64 -13.32 -24.92 -4.71
CA VAL A 64 -12.47 -25.82 -3.94
C VAL A 64 -13.05 -26.19 -2.56
N GLY A 65 -14.26 -25.71 -2.25
CA GLY A 65 -15.04 -26.09 -1.07
C GLY A 65 -14.88 -25.16 0.14
N TYR A 66 -14.53 -23.89 -0.04
CA TYR A 66 -14.71 -22.91 1.03
C TYR A 66 -16.17 -22.52 1.18
N GLU A 67 -16.56 -22.25 2.43
CA GLU A 67 -17.72 -21.44 2.74
C GLU A 67 -17.26 -19.97 2.76
N THR A 68 -17.75 -19.18 1.83
CA THR A 68 -17.40 -17.76 1.73
C THR A 68 -18.43 -16.89 2.43
N VAL A 69 -17.98 -15.74 2.96
CA VAL A 69 -18.86 -14.68 3.45
C VAL A 69 -18.70 -13.48 2.54
N TYR A 70 -19.71 -13.25 1.69
CA TYR A 70 -19.78 -12.05 0.87
C TYR A 70 -20.47 -10.93 1.65
N VAL A 71 -19.90 -9.74 1.66
CA VAL A 71 -20.45 -8.55 2.33
C VAL A 71 -20.41 -7.35 1.40
N GLU A 72 -21.56 -6.77 1.12
CA GLU A 72 -21.65 -5.47 0.48
C GLU A 72 -21.68 -4.38 1.54
N SER A 73 -20.61 -3.59 1.62
CA SER A 73 -20.38 -2.67 2.74
C SER A 73 -20.98 -1.29 2.50
N GLY A 74 -22.17 -1.04 3.06
CA GLY A 74 -22.76 0.29 3.21
C GLY A 74 -23.18 1.01 1.93
N GLN A 75 -22.58 0.70 0.79
CA GLN A 75 -22.91 1.26 -0.52
C GLN A 75 -23.02 0.15 -1.57
N PRO A 76 -23.96 0.27 -2.52
CA PRO A 76 -24.08 -0.70 -3.62
C PRO A 76 -22.78 -0.80 -4.43
N GLY A 77 -22.35 -2.04 -4.70
CA GLY A 77 -21.17 -2.31 -5.49
C GLY A 77 -19.87 -2.50 -4.68
N ARG A 78 -19.85 -2.16 -3.40
CA ARG A 78 -18.70 -2.32 -2.52
C ARG A 78 -18.63 -3.74 -1.96
N GLY A 79 -18.23 -4.69 -2.79
CA GLY A 79 -18.19 -6.12 -2.47
C GLY A 79 -16.91 -6.54 -1.78
N ASN A 80 -17.05 -7.24 -0.65
CA ASN A 80 -15.94 -7.81 0.11
C ASN A 80 -16.17 -9.31 0.30
N VAL A 81 -15.10 -10.11 0.37
CA VAL A 81 -15.17 -11.56 0.52
C VAL A 81 -14.24 -12.03 1.61
N PHE A 82 -14.75 -12.90 2.47
CA PHE A 82 -13.99 -13.57 3.52
C PHE A 82 -14.10 -15.08 3.39
N ALA A 83 -12.99 -15.76 3.66
CA ALA A 83 -12.94 -17.20 3.84
C ALA A 83 -11.99 -17.56 4.98
N ARG A 84 -12.28 -18.64 5.71
CA ARG A 84 -11.43 -19.11 6.80
C ARG A 84 -10.99 -20.55 6.57
N LEU A 85 -9.70 -20.79 6.71
CA LEU A 85 -9.10 -22.12 6.76
C LEU A 85 -8.71 -22.43 8.22
N ARG A 86 -9.26 -23.50 8.77
CA ARG A 86 -8.95 -23.92 10.13
C ARG A 86 -7.55 -24.49 10.23
N GLY A 87 -6.81 -24.06 11.24
CA GLY A 87 -5.48 -24.52 11.55
C GLY A 87 -5.46 -25.61 12.62
N ALA A 88 -4.26 -26.13 12.90
CA ALA A 88 -4.02 -27.18 13.87
C ALA A 88 -4.20 -26.70 15.32
N ASP A 89 -3.85 -25.44 15.61
CA ASP A 89 -3.94 -24.85 16.94
C ASP A 89 -4.72 -23.52 16.93
N PRO A 90 -6.02 -23.56 17.23
CA PRO A 90 -6.85 -22.35 17.26
C PRO A 90 -6.50 -21.40 18.42
N SER A 91 -5.70 -21.84 19.41
CA SER A 91 -5.31 -21.00 20.54
C SER A 91 -4.22 -19.98 20.18
N ARG A 92 -3.52 -20.16 19.05
CA ARG A 92 -2.48 -19.25 18.56
C ARG A 92 -3.00 -17.92 18.02
N GLY A 93 -4.31 -17.75 17.93
CA GLY A 93 -4.92 -16.65 17.22
C GLY A 93 -4.83 -16.82 15.70
N ALA A 94 -5.73 -16.21 14.95
CA ALA A 94 -5.75 -16.31 13.49
C ALA A 94 -4.80 -15.29 12.85
N LEU A 95 -4.20 -15.69 11.72
CA LEU A 95 -3.50 -14.79 10.81
C LEU A 95 -4.44 -14.40 9.66
N MET A 96 -4.63 -13.11 9.43
CA MET A 96 -5.36 -12.60 8.28
C MET A 96 -4.40 -12.25 7.15
N ILE A 97 -4.75 -12.68 5.95
CA ILE A 97 -4.11 -12.26 4.70
C ILE A 97 -5.15 -11.44 3.96
N HIS A 98 -4.86 -10.16 3.72
CA HIS A 98 -5.83 -9.28 3.10
C HIS A 98 -5.28 -8.60 1.85
N GLY A 99 -6.20 -8.20 0.98
CA GLY A 99 -5.88 -7.40 -0.20
C GLY A 99 -7.12 -6.69 -0.72
N HIS A 100 -6.91 -5.51 -1.31
CA HIS A 100 -8.01 -4.77 -1.91
C HIS A 100 -8.24 -5.16 -3.38
N LEU A 101 -9.47 -5.00 -3.82
CA LEU A 101 -9.93 -5.36 -5.16
C LEU A 101 -10.06 -4.15 -6.09
N ASP A 102 -10.21 -2.96 -5.53
CA ASP A 102 -10.27 -1.71 -6.29
C ASP A 102 -8.89 -1.28 -6.77
N VAL A 103 -8.88 -0.35 -7.70
CA VAL A 103 -7.66 0.21 -8.29
C VAL A 103 -7.91 1.69 -8.61
N VAL A 104 -6.84 2.51 -8.65
CA VAL A 104 -6.97 3.89 -9.16
C VAL A 104 -7.35 3.91 -10.65
N PRO A 105 -8.02 4.96 -11.13
CA PRO A 105 -8.38 5.10 -12.54
C PRO A 105 -7.16 5.04 -13.48
N ALA A 106 -7.38 4.55 -14.69
CA ALA A 106 -6.40 4.56 -15.76
C ALA A 106 -7.02 5.12 -17.04
N GLU A 107 -6.29 6.00 -17.77
CA GLU A 107 -6.68 6.51 -19.06
C GLU A 107 -6.07 5.63 -20.16
N PRO A 108 -6.86 4.80 -20.88
CA PRO A 108 -6.33 3.81 -21.82
C PRO A 108 -5.46 4.40 -22.95
N SER A 109 -5.68 5.66 -23.31
CA SER A 109 -4.91 6.32 -24.37
C SER A 109 -3.44 6.57 -24.00
N ASP A 110 -3.11 6.55 -22.70
CA ASP A 110 -1.76 6.77 -22.20
C ASP A 110 -0.93 5.48 -22.11
N TRP A 111 -1.58 4.31 -22.25
CA TRP A 111 -0.99 3.00 -22.03
C TRP A 111 -0.55 2.32 -23.32
N SER A 112 0.60 1.64 -23.27
CA SER A 112 1.09 0.79 -24.37
C SER A 112 0.23 -0.47 -24.57
N VAL A 113 -0.34 -1.00 -23.46
CA VAL A 113 -1.25 -2.15 -23.43
C VAL A 113 -2.50 -1.72 -22.67
N HIS A 114 -3.69 -2.08 -23.16
CA HIS A 114 -4.94 -1.66 -22.48
C HIS A 114 -4.92 -2.02 -20.99
N PRO A 115 -5.16 -1.05 -20.07
CA PRO A 115 -4.93 -1.22 -18.62
C PRO A 115 -5.75 -2.33 -17.96
N PHE A 116 -6.86 -2.76 -18.58
CA PHE A 116 -7.69 -3.85 -18.08
C PHE A 116 -7.68 -5.08 -19.01
N SER A 117 -6.59 -5.27 -19.78
CA SER A 117 -6.44 -6.47 -20.63
C SER A 117 -5.98 -7.70 -19.85
N GLY A 118 -5.21 -7.52 -18.78
CA GLY A 118 -4.52 -8.62 -18.08
C GLY A 118 -3.58 -9.38 -19.02
N ALA A 119 -2.97 -8.68 -19.99
CA ALA A 119 -2.11 -9.31 -20.98
C ALA A 119 -0.86 -9.92 -20.30
N VAL A 120 -0.52 -11.15 -20.73
CA VAL A 120 0.73 -11.79 -20.34
C VAL A 120 1.67 -11.75 -21.54
N ALA A 121 2.68 -10.89 -21.46
CA ALA A 121 3.62 -10.65 -22.54
C ALA A 121 4.99 -10.25 -22.01
N ASP A 122 6.04 -10.61 -22.73
CA ASP A 122 7.43 -10.23 -22.44
C ASP A 122 7.90 -10.56 -20.99
N GLY A 123 7.36 -11.65 -20.40
CA GLY A 123 7.67 -12.08 -19.04
C GLY A 123 6.92 -11.32 -17.94
N TYR A 124 5.90 -10.50 -18.28
CA TYR A 124 5.12 -9.71 -17.34
C TYR A 124 3.62 -9.97 -17.49
N VAL A 125 2.88 -9.76 -16.40
CA VAL A 125 1.43 -9.53 -16.41
C VAL A 125 1.21 -8.03 -16.40
N TRP A 126 0.50 -7.52 -17.41
CA TRP A 126 0.30 -6.09 -17.62
C TRP A 126 -1.10 -5.65 -17.22
N GLY A 127 -1.18 -4.52 -16.56
CA GLY A 127 -2.44 -3.80 -16.33
C GLY A 127 -2.50 -3.06 -15.03
N ARG A 128 -3.52 -2.21 -14.89
CA ARG A 128 -3.80 -1.48 -13.66
C ARG A 128 -4.15 -2.46 -12.54
N GLY A 129 -3.49 -2.33 -11.39
CA GLY A 129 -3.59 -3.25 -10.26
C GLY A 129 -2.61 -4.43 -10.34
N ALA A 130 -1.69 -4.46 -11.33
CA ALA A 130 -0.72 -5.55 -11.44
C ALA A 130 0.25 -5.63 -10.27
N ILE A 131 0.50 -4.49 -9.59
CA ILE A 131 1.35 -4.40 -8.38
C ILE A 131 0.65 -3.69 -7.20
N ASP A 132 -0.55 -3.14 -7.43
CA ASP A 132 -1.33 -2.43 -6.44
C ASP A 132 -2.83 -2.76 -6.62
N MET A 133 -3.32 -3.87 -6.00
CA MET A 133 -2.54 -4.97 -5.40
C MET A 133 -3.09 -6.34 -5.83
N LYS A 134 -3.51 -6.48 -7.10
CA LYS A 134 -4.07 -7.74 -7.62
C LYS A 134 -3.04 -8.86 -7.75
N ASP A 135 -1.72 -8.56 -7.69
CA ASP A 135 -0.64 -9.53 -7.51
C ASP A 135 -0.78 -10.29 -6.18
N MET A 136 -0.86 -9.56 -5.06
CA MET A 136 -1.03 -10.15 -3.73
C MET A 136 -2.38 -10.84 -3.59
N VAL A 137 -3.46 -10.25 -4.15
CA VAL A 137 -4.78 -10.87 -4.22
C VAL A 137 -4.71 -12.19 -4.97
N GLY A 138 -4.03 -12.24 -6.12
CA GLY A 138 -3.87 -13.45 -6.92
C GLY A 138 -3.03 -14.52 -6.24
N MET A 139 -1.90 -14.15 -5.62
CA MET A 139 -1.06 -15.07 -4.83
C MET A 139 -1.84 -15.66 -3.64
N THR A 140 -2.57 -14.81 -2.91
CA THR A 140 -3.41 -15.22 -1.78
C THR A 140 -4.53 -16.17 -2.21
N LEU A 141 -5.21 -15.85 -3.31
CA LEU A 141 -6.28 -16.67 -3.86
C LEU A 141 -5.75 -18.03 -4.34
N ALA A 142 -4.59 -18.05 -5.02
CA ALA A 142 -3.95 -19.28 -5.48
C ALA A 142 -3.62 -20.22 -4.32
N LEU A 143 -3.01 -19.68 -3.25
CA LEU A 143 -2.64 -20.45 -2.05
C LEU A 143 -3.87 -20.92 -1.28
N ALA A 144 -4.88 -20.07 -1.09
CA ALA A 144 -6.13 -20.49 -0.47
C ALA A 144 -6.75 -21.69 -1.20
N ARG A 145 -6.79 -21.63 -2.54
CA ARG A 145 -7.29 -22.70 -3.38
C ARG A 145 -6.47 -23.98 -3.26
N GLN A 146 -5.13 -23.87 -3.28
CA GLN A 146 -4.24 -25.00 -3.11
C GLN A 146 -4.46 -25.67 -1.76
N PHE A 147 -4.37 -24.93 -0.66
CA PHE A 147 -4.49 -25.47 0.70
C PHE A 147 -5.80 -26.22 0.91
N LYS A 148 -6.90 -25.66 0.42
CA LYS A 148 -8.21 -26.32 0.55
C LYS A 148 -8.31 -27.59 -0.27
N ALA A 149 -7.85 -27.55 -1.53
CA ALA A 149 -7.92 -28.69 -2.44
C ALA A 149 -7.03 -29.86 -2.00
N GLU A 150 -5.89 -29.56 -1.37
CA GLU A 150 -4.93 -30.56 -0.88
C GLU A 150 -5.24 -31.03 0.56
N GLY A 151 -6.18 -30.38 1.24
CA GLY A 151 -6.50 -30.65 2.64
C GLY A 151 -5.38 -30.23 3.60
N THR A 152 -4.61 -29.22 3.23
CA THR A 152 -3.53 -28.64 4.06
C THR A 152 -4.10 -28.06 5.35
N VAL A 153 -3.48 -28.38 6.48
CA VAL A 153 -3.82 -27.84 7.79
C VAL A 153 -2.67 -26.94 8.25
N PRO A 154 -2.85 -25.60 8.19
CA PRO A 154 -1.82 -24.66 8.64
C PRO A 154 -1.65 -24.72 10.16
N PRO A 155 -0.56 -24.16 10.73
CA PRO A 155 -0.31 -24.21 12.17
C PRO A 155 -1.35 -23.43 13.00
N ARG A 156 -2.00 -22.42 12.42
CA ARG A 156 -3.03 -21.57 13.02
C ARG A 156 -4.15 -21.29 12.00
N ASP A 157 -5.30 -20.79 12.45
CA ASP A 157 -6.36 -20.37 11.53
C ASP A 157 -5.83 -19.29 10.56
N LEU A 158 -6.17 -19.44 9.27
CA LEU A 158 -5.93 -18.40 8.26
C LEU A 158 -7.27 -17.77 7.86
N VAL A 159 -7.30 -16.45 7.80
CA VAL A 159 -8.44 -15.67 7.31
C VAL A 159 -8.01 -14.97 6.03
N PHE A 160 -8.66 -15.28 4.92
CA PHE A 160 -8.45 -14.62 3.64
C PHE A 160 -9.51 -13.55 3.47
N ALA A 161 -9.09 -12.29 3.30
CA ALA A 161 -9.97 -11.14 3.19
C ALA A 161 -9.67 -10.36 1.90
N PHE A 162 -10.68 -10.23 1.04
CA PHE A 162 -10.60 -9.51 -0.22
C PHE A 162 -11.56 -8.32 -0.12
N LEU A 163 -11.03 -7.10 -0.17
CA LEU A 163 -11.67 -5.91 0.34
C LEU A 163 -11.96 -4.89 -0.76
N ALA A 164 -12.88 -4.00 -0.50
CA ALA A 164 -13.25 -2.88 -1.36
C ALA A 164 -12.70 -1.56 -0.82
N ASP A 165 -12.60 -0.54 -1.70
CA ASP A 165 -12.51 0.88 -1.35
C ASP A 165 -11.20 1.33 -0.69
N GLU A 166 -10.11 0.58 -0.78
CA GLU A 166 -8.83 0.98 -0.19
C GLU A 166 -8.33 2.29 -0.79
N GLU A 167 -8.31 2.40 -2.11
CA GLU A 167 -7.80 3.52 -2.90
C GLU A 167 -8.51 4.87 -2.63
N ALA A 168 -9.67 4.81 -1.97
CA ALA A 168 -10.38 6.00 -1.47
C ALA A 168 -10.38 6.09 0.06
N GLY A 169 -9.47 5.37 0.73
CA GLY A 169 -9.26 5.40 2.17
C GLY A 169 -10.13 4.43 2.97
N GLY A 170 -10.69 3.39 2.33
CA GLY A 170 -11.38 2.27 2.99
C GLY A 170 -12.68 2.62 3.71
N THR A 171 -13.28 3.79 3.43
CA THR A 171 -14.51 4.25 4.11
C THR A 171 -15.64 3.25 3.97
N TRP A 172 -15.81 2.66 2.78
CA TRP A 172 -16.79 1.65 2.43
C TRP A 172 -16.19 0.24 2.31
N GLY A 173 -14.96 0.05 2.77
CA GLY A 173 -14.23 -1.21 2.85
C GLY A 173 -13.86 -1.53 4.29
N SER A 174 -12.57 -1.59 4.57
CA SER A 174 -12.01 -1.98 5.87
C SER A 174 -12.57 -1.19 7.05
N GLN A 175 -12.68 0.13 6.94
CA GLN A 175 -13.22 0.98 8.00
C GLN A 175 -14.69 0.68 8.30
N TRP A 176 -15.50 0.41 7.26
CA TRP A 176 -16.90 0.03 7.46
C TRP A 176 -16.99 -1.36 8.09
N LEU A 177 -16.18 -2.30 7.64
CA LEU A 177 -16.17 -3.69 8.11
C LEU A 177 -15.79 -3.77 9.59
N VAL A 178 -14.72 -3.12 10.03
CA VAL A 178 -14.32 -3.16 11.46
C VAL A 178 -15.37 -2.58 12.38
N ARG A 179 -16.17 -1.60 11.92
CA ARG A 179 -17.25 -0.98 12.70
C ARG A 179 -18.54 -1.79 12.71
N ASN A 180 -18.90 -2.43 11.58
CA ASN A 180 -20.21 -3.01 11.38
C ASN A 180 -20.22 -4.54 11.37
N ARG A 181 -19.05 -5.18 11.09
CA ARG A 181 -18.88 -6.62 10.99
C ARG A 181 -17.62 -7.11 11.74
N PRO A 182 -17.44 -6.71 13.02
CA PRO A 182 -16.28 -7.16 13.82
C PRO A 182 -16.25 -8.69 13.97
N ASP A 183 -17.36 -9.39 13.79
CA ASP A 183 -17.47 -10.83 13.77
C ASP A 183 -16.54 -11.50 12.73
N LEU A 184 -16.28 -10.84 11.60
CA LEU A 184 -15.39 -11.35 10.55
C LEU A 184 -13.92 -11.43 10.99
N PHE A 185 -13.54 -10.64 11.98
CA PHE A 185 -12.19 -10.55 12.53
C PHE A 185 -12.03 -11.31 13.84
N GLU A 186 -13.02 -12.13 14.23
CA GLU A 186 -12.96 -12.87 15.49
C GLU A 186 -11.72 -13.76 15.56
N GLY A 187 -10.93 -13.59 16.64
CA GLY A 187 -9.70 -14.33 16.90
C GLY A 187 -8.51 -13.94 16.03
N VAL A 188 -8.63 -12.96 15.11
CA VAL A 188 -7.50 -12.44 14.35
C VAL A 188 -6.61 -11.60 15.28
N THR A 189 -5.33 -11.95 15.34
CA THR A 189 -4.33 -11.24 16.17
C THR A 189 -3.28 -10.55 15.34
N GLU A 190 -3.04 -11.04 14.11
CA GLU A 190 -2.04 -10.54 13.20
C GLU A 190 -2.59 -10.53 11.76
N ALA A 191 -2.07 -9.62 10.93
CA ALA A 191 -2.44 -9.52 9.53
C ALA A 191 -1.23 -9.22 8.66
N VAL A 192 -1.29 -9.69 7.41
CA VAL A 192 -0.35 -9.32 6.35
C VAL A 192 -1.13 -8.83 5.14
N GLY A 193 -0.64 -7.77 4.53
CA GLY A 193 -1.23 -7.13 3.37
C GLY A 193 -0.17 -6.63 2.41
N GLU A 194 -0.52 -5.58 1.71
CA GLU A 194 0.25 -4.95 0.64
C GLU A 194 1.49 -4.17 1.10
N VAL A 195 2.15 -3.57 0.11
CA VAL A 195 3.21 -2.55 0.23
C VAL A 195 4.40 -3.02 1.05
N GLY A 196 4.82 -4.27 0.85
CA GLY A 196 6.01 -4.82 1.48
C GLY A 196 6.38 -6.16 0.86
N GLY A 197 7.47 -6.76 1.32
CA GLY A 197 7.95 -8.04 0.81
C GLY A 197 8.72 -7.97 -0.51
N PHE A 198 8.66 -6.88 -1.26
CA PHE A 198 9.40 -6.74 -2.51
C PHE A 198 10.89 -6.48 -2.27
N SER A 199 11.71 -6.97 -3.19
CA SER A 199 13.16 -6.83 -3.09
C SER A 199 13.66 -5.49 -3.62
N LEU A 200 14.64 -4.92 -2.91
CA LEU A 200 15.43 -3.79 -3.31
C LEU A 200 16.89 -4.25 -3.47
N THR A 201 17.46 -4.08 -4.64
CA THR A 201 18.86 -4.40 -4.90
C THR A 201 19.74 -3.18 -4.57
N VAL A 202 20.73 -3.37 -3.71
CA VAL A 202 21.70 -2.33 -3.33
C VAL A 202 23.13 -2.81 -3.63
N PRO A 203 24.00 -1.96 -4.25
CA PRO A 203 25.36 -2.34 -4.57
C PRO A 203 26.25 -2.33 -3.30
N ARG A 204 27.07 -3.36 -3.14
CA ARG A 204 28.11 -3.44 -2.11
C ARG A 204 29.43 -2.83 -2.58
N PRO A 205 30.30 -2.43 -1.64
CA PRO A 205 31.63 -1.88 -1.99
C PRO A 205 32.54 -2.84 -2.74
N ASP A 206 32.33 -4.15 -2.61
CA ASP A 206 33.10 -5.19 -3.29
C ASP A 206 32.61 -5.46 -4.73
N GLY A 207 31.58 -4.77 -5.19
CA GLY A 207 30.99 -4.89 -6.51
C GLY A 207 29.93 -5.99 -6.63
N SER A 208 29.59 -6.69 -5.53
CA SER A 208 28.41 -7.56 -5.47
C SER A 208 27.16 -6.77 -5.13
N ASP A 209 26.00 -7.41 -5.25
CA ASP A 209 24.71 -6.83 -4.86
C ASP A 209 24.17 -7.50 -3.59
N ALA A 210 23.46 -6.71 -2.77
CA ALA A 210 22.60 -7.21 -1.70
C ALA A 210 21.13 -7.08 -2.11
N ARG A 211 20.30 -8.04 -1.72
CA ARG A 211 18.83 -7.94 -1.84
C ARG A 211 18.21 -7.75 -0.47
N LEU A 212 17.54 -6.61 -0.31
CA LEU A 212 16.78 -6.27 0.88
C LEU A 212 15.29 -6.42 0.55
N TYR A 213 14.58 -7.25 1.30
CA TYR A 213 13.13 -7.42 1.21
C TYR A 213 12.47 -6.51 2.24
N LEU A 214 11.74 -5.51 1.76
CA LEU A 214 11.18 -4.47 2.60
C LEU A 214 9.88 -4.98 3.26
N VAL A 215 9.86 -5.15 4.57
CA VAL A 215 8.63 -5.46 5.32
C VAL A 215 8.06 -4.17 5.86
N GLU A 216 6.85 -3.83 5.44
CA GLU A 216 6.21 -2.63 5.96
C GLU A 216 5.77 -2.86 7.41
N THR A 217 6.19 -1.94 8.29
CA THR A 217 5.93 -1.98 9.73
C THR A 217 5.35 -0.68 10.27
N ALA A 218 5.30 0.35 9.44
CA ALA A 218 4.80 1.65 9.85
C ALA A 218 4.22 2.43 8.67
N GLU A 219 3.18 3.22 8.96
CA GLU A 219 2.52 4.10 8.01
C GLU A 219 2.33 5.49 8.60
N LYS A 220 2.50 6.52 7.77
CA LYS A 220 2.16 7.89 8.18
C LYS A 220 0.65 8.03 8.36
N GLY A 221 0.23 8.84 9.33
CA GLY A 221 -1.13 9.32 9.41
C GLY A 221 -1.50 10.08 8.13
N LEU A 222 -2.72 9.88 7.66
CA LEU A 222 -3.27 10.57 6.49
C LEU A 222 -4.38 11.49 6.94
N GLY A 223 -4.38 12.74 6.47
CA GLY A 223 -5.49 13.64 6.74
C GLY A 223 -5.62 14.72 5.68
N TRP A 224 -6.87 14.97 5.30
CA TRP A 224 -7.22 16.15 4.50
C TRP A 224 -7.82 17.20 5.41
N MET A 225 -7.22 18.37 5.39
CA MET A 225 -7.58 19.49 6.26
C MET A 225 -8.14 20.63 5.42
N ARG A 226 -9.32 21.14 5.79
CA ARG A 226 -9.86 22.37 5.22
C ARG A 226 -9.42 23.56 6.05
N LEU A 227 -8.84 24.55 5.39
CA LEU A 227 -8.56 25.86 5.95
C LEU A 227 -9.64 26.83 5.48
N THR A 228 -10.12 27.70 6.38
CA THR A 228 -11.15 28.69 6.08
C THR A 228 -10.78 30.05 6.67
N ALA A 229 -10.67 31.06 5.81
CA ALA A 229 -10.60 32.47 6.20
C ALA A 229 -11.94 33.13 5.97
N LYS A 230 -12.36 33.99 6.91
CA LYS A 230 -13.56 34.81 6.80
C LYS A 230 -13.25 36.28 7.05
N ALA A 231 -13.81 37.14 6.21
CA ALA A 231 -13.68 38.61 6.34
C ALA A 231 -14.94 39.26 5.82
N ARG A 232 -15.01 40.59 5.89
CA ARG A 232 -16.17 41.32 5.40
C ARG A 232 -16.16 41.38 3.87
N ALA A 233 -17.27 40.97 3.25
CA ALA A 233 -17.46 41.15 1.82
C ALA A 233 -17.56 42.65 1.43
N GLY A 234 -17.15 42.95 0.21
CA GLY A 234 -17.18 44.36 -0.24
C GLY A 234 -16.95 44.58 -1.72
N HIS A 235 -17.02 45.83 -2.14
CA HIS A 235 -16.75 46.23 -3.50
C HIS A 235 -15.23 46.39 -3.69
N GLY A 236 -14.67 45.77 -4.72
CA GLY A 236 -13.21 45.72 -4.96
C GLY A 236 -12.51 47.07 -5.18
N SER A 237 -13.27 48.17 -5.44
CA SER A 237 -12.71 49.50 -5.60
C SER A 237 -12.52 50.27 -4.28
N PHE A 238 -13.00 49.72 -3.14
CA PHE A 238 -12.83 50.37 -1.84
C PHE A 238 -11.57 49.86 -1.13
N LEU A 239 -11.08 50.68 -0.19
CA LEU A 239 -10.02 50.25 0.71
C LEU A 239 -10.56 49.25 1.75
N HIS A 240 -9.97 48.07 1.79
CA HIS A 240 -10.29 47.04 2.77
C HIS A 240 -9.02 46.75 3.59
N GLN A 241 -9.19 46.67 4.92
CA GLN A 241 -8.10 46.27 5.82
C GLN A 241 -8.08 44.79 6.05
N ASP A 242 -9.23 44.12 5.82
CA ASP A 242 -9.45 42.69 5.95
C ASP A 242 -9.94 42.13 4.60
N ASN A 243 -9.32 41.07 4.14
CA ASN A 243 -9.70 40.39 2.90
C ASN A 243 -9.45 38.88 3.07
N ALA A 244 -10.53 38.09 3.02
CA ALA A 244 -10.46 36.62 3.22
C ALA A 244 -9.49 35.97 2.25
N VAL A 245 -9.40 36.43 1.01
CA VAL A 245 -8.48 35.87 0.00
C VAL A 245 -7.02 36.10 0.41
N THR A 246 -6.68 37.33 0.83
CA THR A 246 -5.30 37.68 1.25
C THR A 246 -4.93 36.91 2.52
N ILE A 247 -5.81 36.87 3.52
CA ILE A 247 -5.59 36.16 4.78
C ILE A 247 -5.29 34.68 4.53
N LEU A 248 -6.12 34.03 3.69
CA LEU A 248 -5.93 32.63 3.35
C LEU A 248 -4.66 32.40 2.54
N ALA A 249 -4.41 33.23 1.52
CA ALA A 249 -3.23 33.08 0.66
C ALA A 249 -1.91 33.17 1.46
N GLU A 250 -1.83 34.08 2.43
CA GLU A 250 -0.69 34.19 3.34
C GLU A 250 -0.53 32.96 4.23
N ALA A 251 -1.62 32.44 4.77
CA ALA A 251 -1.59 31.21 5.59
C ALA A 251 -1.14 29.99 4.76
N VAL A 252 -1.70 29.81 3.57
CA VAL A 252 -1.33 28.74 2.63
C VAL A 252 0.14 28.87 2.21
N ALA A 253 0.61 30.08 1.94
CA ALA A 253 2.01 30.30 1.57
C ALA A 253 2.98 30.02 2.73
N ARG A 254 2.62 30.37 3.98
CA ARG A 254 3.44 30.02 5.15
C ARG A 254 3.49 28.50 5.34
N LEU A 255 2.36 27.82 5.26
CA LEU A 255 2.26 26.36 5.44
C LEU A 255 3.01 25.62 4.33
N GLY A 256 2.76 25.97 3.05
CA GLY A 256 3.35 25.26 1.91
C GLY A 256 4.85 25.48 1.72
N ARG A 257 5.44 26.52 2.38
CA ARG A 257 6.88 26.77 2.39
C ARG A 257 7.57 26.26 3.65
N HIS A 258 6.79 25.80 4.62
CA HIS A 258 7.34 25.30 5.86
C HIS A 258 7.96 23.92 5.68
N THR A 259 9.18 23.76 6.16
CA THR A 259 9.83 22.45 6.26
C THR A 259 9.69 21.97 7.69
N PHE A 260 8.92 20.90 7.90
CA PHE A 260 8.81 20.30 9.23
C PHE A 260 10.14 19.72 9.68
N PRO A 261 10.40 19.68 10.99
CA PRO A 261 11.63 19.11 11.54
C PRO A 261 11.85 17.68 11.06
N LEU A 262 13.13 17.35 10.85
CA LEU A 262 13.54 15.97 10.59
C LEU A 262 13.35 15.14 11.85
N VAL A 263 12.71 14.01 11.69
CA VAL A 263 12.52 12.97 12.73
C VAL A 263 12.76 11.62 12.07
N VAL A 264 13.53 10.77 12.72
CA VAL A 264 13.81 9.42 12.21
C VAL A 264 13.04 8.42 13.08
N PRO A 265 11.93 7.85 12.60
CA PRO A 265 11.24 6.76 13.28
C PRO A 265 12.11 5.52 13.40
N ASP A 266 11.80 4.64 14.37
CA ASP A 266 12.62 3.45 14.64
C ASP A 266 12.71 2.53 13.40
N SER A 267 11.62 2.29 12.70
CA SER A 267 11.57 1.52 11.46
C SER A 267 12.48 2.10 10.36
N VAL A 268 12.52 3.43 10.23
CA VAL A 268 13.39 4.11 9.27
C VAL A 268 14.87 4.05 9.71
N ALA A 269 15.14 4.16 10.99
CA ALA A 269 16.51 4.04 11.54
C ALA A 269 17.07 2.63 11.27
N GLU A 270 16.28 1.58 11.51
CA GLU A 270 16.67 0.19 11.24
C GLU A 270 16.90 -0.05 9.74
N PHE A 271 16.01 0.46 8.88
CA PHE A 271 16.19 0.39 7.44
C PHE A 271 17.49 1.06 6.98
N LEU A 272 17.74 2.31 7.41
CA LEU A 272 18.97 3.04 7.08
C LEU A 272 20.22 2.33 7.61
N GLY A 273 20.13 1.73 8.79
CA GLY A 273 21.20 0.90 9.36
C GLY A 273 21.50 -0.32 8.50
N ALA A 274 20.48 -1.02 8.00
CA ALA A 274 20.65 -2.16 7.11
C ALA A 274 21.29 -1.74 5.77
N VAL A 275 20.82 -0.64 5.17
CA VAL A 275 21.40 -0.09 3.94
C VAL A 275 22.87 0.33 4.16
N SER A 276 23.18 1.00 5.29
CA SER A 276 24.55 1.38 5.65
C SER A 276 25.48 0.15 5.74
N ASN A 277 25.02 -0.91 6.38
CA ASN A 277 25.79 -2.15 6.54
C ASN A 277 26.13 -2.80 5.20
N GLU A 278 25.23 -2.75 4.23
CA GLU A 278 25.45 -3.35 2.93
C GLU A 278 26.25 -2.43 1.99
N THR A 279 25.99 -1.13 1.99
CA THR A 279 26.58 -0.17 1.04
C THR A 279 27.86 0.49 1.54
N GLY A 280 28.12 0.46 2.84
CA GLY A 280 29.17 1.24 3.48
C GLY A 280 28.90 2.76 3.54
N LEU A 281 27.70 3.21 3.18
CA LEU A 281 27.30 4.61 3.31
C LEU A 281 26.89 4.90 4.75
N GLU A 282 27.48 5.91 5.36
CA GLU A 282 27.09 6.35 6.71
C GLU A 282 25.93 7.34 6.65
N PHE A 283 24.91 7.09 7.47
CA PHE A 283 23.77 7.99 7.68
C PHE A 283 23.86 8.60 9.07
N ASP A 284 24.10 9.90 9.11
CA ASP A 284 23.93 10.69 10.32
C ASP A 284 22.65 11.54 10.19
N PRO A 285 21.56 11.18 10.88
CA PRO A 285 20.31 11.94 10.82
C PRO A 285 20.43 13.34 11.41
N SER A 286 21.50 13.63 12.16
CA SER A 286 21.80 14.96 12.69
C SER A 286 22.62 15.82 11.73
N ALA A 287 23.12 15.25 10.64
CA ALA A 287 23.92 15.98 9.65
C ALA A 287 23.06 17.02 8.91
N PRO A 288 23.56 18.26 8.77
CA PRO A 288 22.81 19.33 8.10
C PRO A 288 22.57 19.06 6.61
N ASP A 289 23.31 18.12 6.02
CA ASP A 289 23.28 17.73 4.61
C ASP A 289 22.65 16.35 4.37
N ILE A 290 21.82 15.87 5.30
CA ILE A 290 21.18 14.55 5.19
C ILE A 290 20.43 14.38 3.86
N ASP A 291 19.74 15.42 3.40
CA ASP A 291 19.00 15.36 2.14
C ASP A 291 19.96 15.07 0.96
N THR A 292 21.17 15.66 0.96
CA THR A 292 22.23 15.38 -0.04
C THR A 292 22.77 13.95 0.09
N THR A 293 22.83 13.41 1.31
CA THR A 293 23.25 12.03 1.54
C THR A 293 22.19 11.05 1.06
N LEU A 294 20.92 11.35 1.29
CA LEU A 294 19.79 10.56 0.78
C LEU A 294 19.75 10.54 -0.76
N GLU A 295 20.03 11.66 -1.43
CA GLU A 295 20.10 11.71 -2.90
C GLU A 295 21.09 10.71 -3.49
N LYS A 296 22.17 10.38 -2.78
CA LYS A 296 23.16 9.38 -3.21
C LYS A 296 22.60 7.96 -3.24
N LEU A 297 21.49 7.72 -2.57
CA LEU A 297 20.80 6.42 -2.53
C LEU A 297 19.88 6.17 -3.75
N GLY A 298 19.80 7.13 -4.69
CA GLY A 298 19.01 6.96 -5.90
C GLY A 298 17.52 6.64 -5.60
N THR A 299 17.02 5.51 -6.08
CA THR A 299 15.61 5.09 -5.89
C THR A 299 15.20 4.96 -4.43
N ILE A 300 16.12 4.57 -3.54
CA ILE A 300 15.87 4.47 -2.09
C ILE A 300 15.46 5.82 -1.52
N SER A 301 16.03 6.93 -2.01
CA SER A 301 15.69 8.27 -1.53
C SER A 301 14.21 8.61 -1.70
N ARG A 302 13.54 8.07 -2.72
CA ARG A 302 12.11 8.26 -2.95
C ARG A 302 11.27 7.56 -1.88
N ILE A 303 11.70 6.36 -1.45
CA ILE A 303 11.01 5.57 -0.43
C ILE A 303 11.10 6.28 0.93
N ILE A 304 12.31 6.71 1.33
CA ILE A 304 12.57 7.24 2.67
C ILE A 304 12.45 8.76 2.80
N GLY A 305 12.64 9.53 1.74
CA GLY A 305 12.64 11.00 1.84
C GLY A 305 11.35 11.56 2.48
N ALA A 306 10.20 10.99 2.13
CA ALA A 306 8.91 11.39 2.66
C ALA A 306 8.64 10.83 4.08
N THR A 307 9.42 9.86 4.58
CA THR A 307 9.21 9.23 5.89
C THR A 307 10.06 9.86 7.02
N LEU A 308 10.85 10.86 6.70
CA LEU A 308 11.70 11.57 7.65
C LEU A 308 11.08 12.88 8.18
N ARG A 309 9.92 13.30 7.69
CA ARG A 309 9.27 14.56 8.08
C ARG A 309 7.75 14.42 8.01
N ASP A 310 7.06 15.17 8.84
CA ASP A 310 5.64 15.46 8.61
C ASP A 310 5.53 16.31 7.32
N THR A 311 4.39 16.22 6.62
CA THR A 311 4.13 17.06 5.45
C THR A 311 2.73 17.66 5.48
N ALA A 312 2.61 18.89 4.95
CA ALA A 312 1.34 19.60 4.80
C ALA A 312 1.36 20.31 3.44
N ASN A 313 0.77 19.69 2.44
CA ASN A 313 0.79 20.16 1.06
C ASN A 313 -0.57 20.77 0.67
N PRO A 314 -0.68 22.10 0.42
CA PRO A 314 -1.89 22.68 -0.13
C PRO A 314 -2.19 22.10 -1.51
N THR A 315 -3.40 21.53 -1.68
CA THR A 315 -3.83 20.85 -2.91
C THR A 315 -4.97 21.55 -3.63
N MET A 316 -5.81 22.30 -2.89
CA MET A 316 -6.92 23.06 -3.47
C MET A 316 -6.99 24.45 -2.86
N LEU A 317 -7.41 25.43 -3.67
CA LEU A 317 -7.64 26.82 -3.25
C LEU A 317 -8.87 27.35 -3.97
N ASP A 318 -9.85 27.84 -3.22
CA ASP A 318 -11.09 28.40 -3.76
C ASP A 318 -11.43 29.73 -3.10
N ALA A 319 -11.71 30.77 -3.90
CA ALA A 319 -12.13 32.06 -3.40
C ALA A 319 -12.77 32.93 -4.49
N GLY A 320 -13.87 33.57 -4.13
CA GLY A 320 -14.52 34.57 -4.98
C GLY A 320 -15.38 33.97 -6.11
N TYR A 321 -16.28 34.78 -6.64
CA TYR A 321 -17.21 34.39 -7.70
C TYR A 321 -17.40 35.49 -8.75
N LYS A 322 -16.81 36.70 -8.52
CA LYS A 322 -16.93 37.82 -9.44
C LYS A 322 -15.74 38.77 -9.24
N ALA A 323 -15.14 39.23 -10.34
CA ALA A 323 -13.90 39.97 -10.35
C ALA A 323 -13.90 41.28 -9.54
N ASN A 324 -15.04 41.96 -9.37
CA ASN A 324 -15.15 43.21 -8.64
C ASN A 324 -15.78 43.09 -7.25
N VAL A 325 -15.87 41.86 -6.69
CA VAL A 325 -16.41 41.57 -5.37
C VAL A 325 -15.34 40.93 -4.52
N ILE A 326 -15.09 41.46 -3.34
CA ILE A 326 -14.28 40.84 -2.31
C ILE A 326 -15.16 39.80 -1.61
N PRO A 327 -14.81 38.48 -1.65
CA PRO A 327 -15.63 37.47 -1.07
C PRO A 327 -15.53 37.49 0.46
N GLN A 328 -16.62 37.00 1.11
CA GLN A 328 -16.65 36.86 2.57
C GLN A 328 -15.82 35.67 3.06
N THR A 329 -15.65 34.68 2.22
CA THR A 329 -15.00 33.39 2.59
C THR A 329 -14.02 32.99 1.50
N ALA A 330 -12.89 32.44 1.94
CA ALA A 330 -11.92 31.75 1.10
C ALA A 330 -11.56 30.41 1.77
N THR A 331 -11.37 29.36 1.00
CA THR A 331 -11.07 28.01 1.50
C THR A 331 -9.88 27.38 0.78
N ALA A 332 -9.16 26.53 1.47
CA ALA A 332 -8.11 25.68 0.91
C ALA A 332 -8.21 24.26 1.46
N VAL A 333 -7.72 23.28 0.72
CA VAL A 333 -7.52 21.91 1.21
C VAL A 333 -6.03 21.63 1.25
N VAL A 334 -5.61 20.95 2.31
CA VAL A 334 -4.22 20.58 2.58
C VAL A 334 -4.16 19.06 2.79
N ASP A 335 -3.34 18.36 2.01
CA ASP A 335 -2.97 16.97 2.27
C ASP A 335 -1.90 16.95 3.35
N CYS A 336 -2.20 16.29 4.44
CA CYS A 336 -1.34 16.16 5.62
C CYS A 336 -0.91 14.71 5.79
N ARG A 337 0.42 14.50 5.96
CA ARG A 337 0.98 13.19 6.27
C ARG A 337 1.84 13.31 7.54
N VAL A 338 1.45 12.59 8.57
CA VAL A 338 1.98 12.76 9.92
C VAL A 338 2.72 11.50 10.37
N LEU A 339 3.93 11.64 10.86
CA LEU A 339 4.74 10.54 11.39
C LEU A 339 4.10 9.94 12.65
N PRO A 340 4.35 8.65 12.95
CA PRO A 340 3.87 8.01 14.17
C PRO A 340 4.18 8.83 15.43
N GLY A 341 3.17 8.92 16.31
CA GLY A 341 3.29 9.62 17.60
C GLY A 341 3.36 11.15 17.54
N ARG A 342 3.31 11.79 16.35
CA ARG A 342 3.55 13.24 16.21
C ARG A 342 2.31 14.10 15.97
N GLN A 343 1.13 13.52 16.02
CA GLN A 343 -0.11 14.21 15.67
C GLN A 343 -0.31 15.53 16.43
N ALA A 344 -0.05 15.56 17.72
CA ALA A 344 -0.27 16.76 18.57
C ALA A 344 0.72 17.89 18.23
N GLU A 345 1.99 17.56 18.03
CA GLU A 345 3.03 18.52 17.63
C GLU A 345 2.75 19.08 16.22
N PHE A 346 2.37 18.21 15.28
CA PHE A 346 1.98 18.60 13.94
C PHE A 346 0.82 19.59 13.94
N GLU A 347 -0.26 19.27 14.62
CA GLU A 347 -1.44 20.14 14.70
C GLU A 347 -1.11 21.51 15.34
N LYS A 348 -0.31 21.51 16.41
CA LYS A 348 0.14 22.74 17.05
C LYS A 348 0.98 23.62 16.11
N GLU A 349 1.86 23.00 15.33
CA GLU A 349 2.68 23.75 14.35
C GLU A 349 1.82 24.28 13.18
N VAL A 350 0.85 23.50 12.71
CA VAL A 350 -0.13 23.98 11.72
C VAL A 350 -0.88 25.19 12.24
N ASP A 351 -1.41 25.14 13.49
CA ASP A 351 -2.13 26.27 14.12
C ASP A 351 -1.25 27.53 14.19
N ARG A 352 0.01 27.36 14.53
CA ARG A 352 0.97 28.48 14.53
C ARG A 352 1.19 29.10 13.15
N LEU A 353 1.28 28.25 12.11
CA LEU A 353 1.56 28.66 10.74
C LEU A 353 0.35 29.37 10.09
N ILE A 354 -0.85 28.83 10.28
CA ILE A 354 -2.05 29.44 9.68
C ILE A 354 -2.46 30.74 10.39
N GLY A 355 -2.16 30.87 11.68
CA GLY A 355 -2.47 32.04 12.49
C GLY A 355 -3.94 32.13 12.94
N PRO A 356 -4.29 33.17 13.73
CA PRO A 356 -5.59 33.23 14.40
C PRO A 356 -6.78 33.57 13.48
N ASP A 357 -6.54 34.10 12.29
CA ASP A 357 -7.58 34.56 11.36
C ASP A 357 -8.03 33.43 10.38
N VAL A 358 -7.42 32.26 10.49
CA VAL A 358 -7.75 31.08 9.69
C VAL A 358 -8.16 29.94 10.62
N THR A 359 -9.32 29.36 10.37
CA THR A 359 -9.76 28.15 11.06
C THR A 359 -9.43 26.91 10.25
N ARG A 360 -9.17 25.79 10.93
CA ARG A 360 -8.97 24.48 10.30
C ARG A 360 -10.00 23.46 10.79
N GLU A 361 -10.35 22.56 9.93
CA GLU A 361 -11.16 21.37 10.26
C GLU A 361 -10.65 20.16 9.46
N TRP A 362 -10.68 18.97 10.05
CA TRP A 362 -10.38 17.75 9.33
C TRP A 362 -11.55 17.33 8.45
N ILE A 363 -11.31 17.13 7.15
CA ILE A 363 -12.24 16.49 6.23
C ILE A 363 -12.20 14.98 6.44
N THR A 364 -10.96 14.46 6.50
CA THR A 364 -10.64 13.07 6.78
C THR A 364 -9.42 13.04 7.69
N LYS A 365 -9.37 12.11 8.61
CA LYS A 365 -8.22 11.88 9.49
C LYS A 365 -8.10 10.39 9.79
N LEU A 366 -6.98 9.81 9.41
CA LEU A 366 -6.57 8.46 9.77
C LEU A 366 -5.26 8.55 10.55
N ASP A 367 -5.23 7.95 11.72
CA ASP A 367 -4.05 7.96 12.56
C ASP A 367 -2.91 7.18 11.89
N SER A 368 -1.67 7.53 12.25
CA SER A 368 -0.49 6.76 11.88
C SER A 368 -0.53 5.38 12.53
N TYR A 369 0.14 4.43 11.91
CA TYR A 369 0.32 3.08 12.42
C TYR A 369 1.81 2.77 12.52
N GLU A 370 2.20 2.03 13.56
CA GLU A 370 3.55 1.50 13.71
C GLU A 370 3.53 0.23 14.56
N THR A 371 4.30 -0.77 14.15
CA THR A 371 4.56 -1.99 14.91
C THR A 371 6.05 -2.29 14.96
N THR A 372 6.48 -3.04 15.95
CA THR A 372 7.89 -3.45 16.08
C THR A 372 8.23 -4.54 15.05
N PHE A 373 9.47 -4.53 14.54
CA PHE A 373 9.98 -5.54 13.63
C PHE A 373 10.60 -6.70 14.40
N ASP A 374 9.76 -7.46 15.11
CA ASP A 374 10.16 -8.57 15.95
C ASP A 374 9.07 -9.65 16.08
N GLY A 375 9.43 -10.76 16.72
CA GLY A 375 8.52 -11.84 17.08
C GLY A 375 8.37 -12.90 16.00
N HIS A 376 7.59 -13.94 16.35
CA HIS A 376 7.46 -15.17 15.56
C HIS A 376 7.06 -14.92 14.10
N LEU A 377 6.17 -13.94 13.85
CA LEU A 377 5.68 -13.67 12.49
C LEU A 377 6.81 -13.08 11.62
N VAL A 378 7.62 -12.17 12.17
CA VAL A 378 8.78 -11.60 11.47
C VAL A 378 9.86 -12.66 11.24
N ASP A 379 10.10 -13.54 12.23
CA ASP A 379 11.02 -14.67 12.08
C ASP A 379 10.57 -15.61 10.96
N ALA A 380 9.26 -15.87 10.85
CA ALA A 380 8.68 -16.69 9.78
C ALA A 380 8.80 -16.02 8.40
N MET A 381 8.59 -14.69 8.30
CA MET A 381 8.82 -13.94 7.06
C MET A 381 10.28 -14.05 6.61
N ASN A 382 11.22 -13.83 7.54
CA ASN A 382 12.65 -13.93 7.25
C ASN A 382 13.05 -15.35 6.83
N ALA A 383 12.58 -16.37 7.55
CA ALA A 383 12.83 -17.75 7.20
C ALA A 383 12.28 -18.13 5.81
N ALA A 384 11.10 -17.63 5.47
CA ALA A 384 10.48 -17.88 4.17
C ALA A 384 11.28 -17.22 3.02
N ILE A 385 11.77 -15.99 3.21
CA ILE A 385 12.66 -15.35 2.22
C ILE A 385 13.94 -16.18 2.06
N LEU A 386 14.65 -16.50 3.15
CA LEU A 386 15.91 -17.22 3.13
C LEU A 386 15.79 -18.62 2.52
N ALA A 387 14.64 -19.27 2.64
CA ALA A 387 14.39 -20.57 2.03
C ALA A 387 14.38 -20.53 0.49
N HIS A 388 14.04 -19.39 -0.10
CA HIS A 388 13.90 -19.20 -1.55
C HIS A 388 14.92 -18.22 -2.15
N ASP A 389 15.53 -17.37 -1.33
CA ASP A 389 16.63 -16.47 -1.65
C ASP A 389 17.62 -16.42 -0.49
N PRO A 390 18.62 -17.30 -0.46
CA PRO A 390 19.59 -17.40 0.64
C PRO A 390 20.43 -16.14 0.87
N ASP A 391 20.54 -15.26 -0.15
CA ASP A 391 21.25 -13.99 -0.08
C ASP A 391 20.32 -12.82 0.28
N GLY A 392 19.02 -13.07 0.37
CA GLY A 392 18.00 -12.07 0.73
C GLY A 392 18.01 -11.76 2.22
N ARG A 393 17.58 -10.56 2.60
CA ARG A 393 17.39 -10.14 3.98
C ARG A 393 16.11 -9.33 4.12
N THR A 394 15.29 -9.63 5.12
CA THR A 394 14.16 -8.79 5.47
C THR A 394 14.62 -7.58 6.28
N VAL A 395 14.08 -6.42 5.97
CA VAL A 395 14.33 -5.16 6.69
C VAL A 395 13.01 -4.41 6.88
N PRO A 396 12.80 -3.76 8.02
CA PRO A 396 11.59 -2.96 8.21
C PRO A 396 11.67 -1.70 7.36
N TYR A 397 10.50 -1.20 6.96
CA TYR A 397 10.43 0.14 6.38
C TYR A 397 9.08 0.80 6.70
N MET A 398 9.01 2.11 6.48
CA MET A 398 7.80 2.90 6.66
C MET A 398 7.23 3.32 5.31
N LEU A 399 5.91 3.15 5.15
CA LEU A 399 5.15 3.71 4.06
C LEU A 399 4.80 5.18 4.33
N SER A 400 4.99 6.05 3.34
CA SER A 400 4.53 7.45 3.41
C SER A 400 3.02 7.61 3.13
N GLY A 401 2.38 6.57 2.60
CA GLY A 401 0.94 6.45 2.36
C GLY A 401 0.18 5.84 3.53
N GLY A 402 -0.83 5.07 3.22
CA GLY A 402 -1.61 4.31 4.17
C GLY A 402 -2.33 3.18 3.48
N THR A 403 -2.64 2.12 4.21
CA THR A 403 -3.33 0.92 3.74
C THR A 403 -4.53 0.60 4.63
N ASP A 404 -5.23 -0.48 4.33
CA ASP A 404 -6.29 -1.04 5.17
C ASP A 404 -5.81 -1.44 6.59
N ALA A 405 -4.50 -1.62 6.79
CA ALA A 405 -3.91 -1.95 8.09
C ALA A 405 -4.31 -0.96 9.20
N LYS A 406 -4.47 0.34 8.86
CA LYS A 406 -4.95 1.35 9.83
C LYS A 406 -6.30 1.00 10.44
N ALA A 407 -7.21 0.45 9.64
CA ALA A 407 -8.52 0.05 10.13
C ALA A 407 -8.40 -1.16 11.08
N PHE A 408 -7.62 -2.17 10.72
CA PHE A 408 -7.43 -3.39 11.51
C PHE A 408 -6.68 -3.13 12.81
N ALA A 409 -5.72 -2.21 12.81
CA ALA A 409 -5.01 -1.78 14.01
C ALA A 409 -5.96 -1.23 15.09
N THR A 410 -7.12 -0.66 14.72
CA THR A 410 -8.14 -0.21 15.69
C THR A 410 -8.77 -1.37 16.48
N LEU A 411 -8.71 -2.59 15.96
CA LEU A 411 -9.12 -3.82 16.64
C LEU A 411 -8.00 -4.46 17.47
N GLY A 412 -6.81 -3.85 17.51
CA GLY A 412 -5.62 -4.41 18.16
C GLY A 412 -4.91 -5.49 17.34
N ILE A 413 -5.22 -5.61 16.05
CA ILE A 413 -4.55 -6.54 15.14
C ILE A 413 -3.19 -5.95 14.76
N ARG A 414 -2.14 -6.73 14.90
CA ARG A 414 -0.78 -6.37 14.50
C ARG A 414 -0.62 -6.61 13.00
N CYS A 415 -0.37 -5.54 12.24
CA CYS A 415 -0.35 -5.58 10.78
C CYS A 415 1.07 -5.39 10.22
N PHE A 416 1.33 -6.01 9.07
CA PHE A 416 2.55 -5.88 8.29
C PHE A 416 2.22 -5.83 6.81
N GLY A 417 3.01 -5.08 6.03
CA GLY A 417 3.02 -5.23 4.58
C GLY A 417 4.01 -6.32 4.18
N PHE A 418 3.50 -7.42 3.56
CA PHE A 418 4.32 -8.54 3.13
C PHE A 418 3.72 -9.23 1.90
N ALA A 419 3.93 -8.63 0.72
CA ALA A 419 3.64 -9.18 -0.60
C ALA A 419 4.99 -9.49 -1.29
N PRO A 420 5.61 -10.65 -1.04
CA PRO A 420 6.99 -10.92 -1.43
C PRO A 420 7.13 -11.01 -2.95
N LEU A 421 8.04 -10.21 -3.51
CA LEU A 421 8.40 -10.21 -4.92
C LEU A 421 9.92 -10.09 -5.07
N GLN A 422 10.56 -11.01 -5.79
CA GLN A 422 11.94 -10.85 -6.21
C GLN A 422 11.98 -10.08 -7.52
N LEU A 423 12.36 -8.81 -7.46
CA LEU A 423 12.30 -7.89 -8.58
C LEU A 423 13.62 -7.83 -9.36
N PRO A 424 13.57 -7.68 -10.70
CA PRO A 424 14.75 -7.35 -11.48
C PRO A 424 15.34 -6.00 -11.04
N PRO A 425 16.68 -5.87 -10.90
CA PRO A 425 17.33 -4.65 -10.42
C PRO A 425 17.05 -3.41 -11.30
N GLU A 426 16.81 -3.62 -12.60
CA GLU A 426 16.54 -2.56 -13.57
C GLU A 426 15.08 -2.07 -13.55
N LEU A 427 14.18 -2.76 -12.88
CA LEU A 427 12.77 -2.37 -12.80
C LEU A 427 12.60 -1.24 -11.80
N ASP A 428 12.22 -0.04 -12.26
CA ASP A 428 11.80 1.04 -11.37
C ASP A 428 10.40 0.74 -10.82
N PHE A 429 10.35 -0.23 -9.89
CA PHE A 429 9.10 -0.76 -9.33
C PHE A 429 8.28 0.33 -8.65
N THR A 430 8.93 1.24 -7.92
CA THR A 430 8.23 2.32 -7.21
C THR A 430 7.58 3.34 -8.13
N ALA A 431 8.05 3.48 -9.37
CA ALA A 431 7.44 4.36 -10.37
C ALA A 431 6.19 3.75 -11.03
N LEU A 432 5.94 2.45 -10.83
CA LEU A 432 4.78 1.76 -11.40
C LEU A 432 3.51 1.93 -10.53
N PHE A 433 3.66 2.20 -9.22
CA PHE A 433 2.50 2.48 -8.36
C PHE A 433 1.72 3.67 -8.91
N HIS A 434 0.45 3.49 -9.21
CA HIS A 434 -0.42 4.46 -9.87
C HIS A 434 0.09 4.97 -11.24
N GLY A 435 1.18 4.38 -11.74
CA GLY A 435 1.84 4.75 -12.99
C GLY A 435 1.13 4.24 -14.24
N VAL A 436 1.66 4.63 -15.39
CA VAL A 436 1.29 4.08 -16.71
C VAL A 436 2.12 2.82 -16.98
N ASP A 437 1.55 1.86 -17.72
CA ASP A 437 2.21 0.60 -18.06
C ASP A 437 2.63 -0.23 -16.83
N GLU A 438 1.78 -0.18 -15.79
CA GLU A 438 1.91 -0.99 -14.58
C GLU A 438 1.94 -2.47 -14.96
N ARG A 439 2.89 -3.20 -14.38
CA ARG A 439 3.12 -4.61 -14.67
C ARG A 439 3.93 -5.30 -13.58
N VAL A 440 3.70 -6.60 -13.42
CA VAL A 440 4.45 -7.45 -12.48
C VAL A 440 5.17 -8.56 -13.23
N PRO A 441 6.45 -8.85 -12.91
CA PRO A 441 7.17 -9.98 -13.52
C PRO A 441 6.52 -11.32 -13.16
N VAL A 442 6.34 -12.20 -14.14
CA VAL A 442 5.79 -13.56 -13.93
C VAL A 442 6.64 -14.35 -12.93
N ASP A 443 7.96 -14.29 -13.05
CA ASP A 443 8.88 -14.98 -12.15
C ASP A 443 8.78 -14.45 -10.71
N ALA A 444 8.55 -13.14 -10.54
CA ALA A 444 8.32 -12.52 -9.23
C ALA A 444 7.02 -13.00 -8.58
N LEU A 445 5.93 -13.13 -9.34
CA LEU A 445 4.68 -13.71 -8.86
C LEU A 445 4.85 -15.15 -8.39
N GLN A 446 5.57 -15.98 -9.16
CA GLN A 446 5.83 -17.36 -8.81
C GLN A 446 6.74 -17.47 -7.58
N PHE A 447 7.79 -16.64 -7.51
CA PHE A 447 8.64 -16.53 -6.32
C PHE A 447 7.82 -16.14 -5.08
N GLY A 448 7.01 -15.09 -5.20
CA GLY A 448 6.16 -14.61 -4.11
C GLY A 448 5.18 -15.66 -3.62
N THR A 449 4.58 -16.42 -4.54
CA THR A 449 3.69 -17.52 -4.19
C THR A 449 4.40 -18.58 -3.35
N ARG A 450 5.63 -18.98 -3.71
CA ARG A 450 6.44 -19.94 -2.91
C ARG A 450 6.80 -19.40 -1.53
N VAL A 451 7.22 -18.14 -1.47
CA VAL A 451 7.57 -17.50 -0.20
C VAL A 451 6.35 -17.40 0.72
N LEU A 452 5.20 -16.96 0.19
CA LEU A 452 3.96 -16.89 0.96
C LEU A 452 3.49 -18.29 1.42
N GLU A 453 3.60 -19.31 0.57
CA GLU A 453 3.29 -20.70 0.97
C GLU A 453 4.15 -21.12 2.16
N HIS A 454 5.47 -20.93 2.06
CA HIS A 454 6.39 -21.25 3.15
C HIS A 454 6.03 -20.48 4.42
N PHE A 455 5.82 -19.18 4.32
CA PHE A 455 5.45 -18.31 5.43
C PHE A 455 4.17 -18.78 6.12
N LEU A 456 3.08 -19.00 5.37
CA LEU A 456 1.78 -19.38 5.92
C LEU A 456 1.77 -20.77 6.60
N LEU A 457 2.67 -21.65 6.16
CA LEU A 457 2.82 -22.99 6.76
C LEU A 457 3.71 -23.01 8.00
N HIS A 458 4.43 -21.92 8.30
CA HIS A 458 5.36 -21.85 9.44
C HIS A 458 5.10 -20.65 10.37
N SER A 459 4.09 -19.82 10.09
CA SER A 459 3.69 -18.64 10.88
C SER A 459 2.94 -18.98 12.17
#